data_67f6e2e40c7a1d6b53d1accfd668ebde
#
_entry.id   67f6e2e40c7a1d6b53d1accfd668ebde
#
_cell.length_a   1.000
_cell.length_b   1.000
_cell.length_c   1.000
_cell.angle_alpha   90.00
_cell.angle_beta   90.00
_cell.angle_gamma   90.00
#
_symmetry.space_group_name_H-M   'P 1'
#
loop_
_entity.id
_entity.type
_entity.pdbx_description
1 polymer ?
#
loop_
_entity_poly.entity_id
_entity_poly.type
_entity_poly.pdbx_seq_one_letter_code
_entity_poly.pdbx_strand_id
1 'polypeptide(L)'
;MIDINRAALLVIDVQNGFVNEFSAHVVPVIADLATRWACTGRPTVYTRYWNYPGSPWERLIGWKALYGPPETDIVEELAHLVAEPGAQTLDKKVYTALTPEGLDLLSALDVTDLIICGIATDACILKTALDAFEHGYTPWVIRDAVASNATRHRATEIHESALLHISRLVGAGQVIEASIVHKLLATRPAAAS
;
A
#
# COMPACT_ATOMS: atom_id res chain seq x y z
N MET A 1 3.45 -12.85 -14.37
CA MET A 1 2.19 -13.40 -13.76
C MET A 1 2.39 -13.40 -12.27
N ILE A 2 1.40 -13.01 -11.46
CA ILE A 2 1.50 -12.96 -9.98
C ILE A 2 1.72 -14.37 -9.45
N ASP A 3 2.75 -14.57 -8.63
CA ASP A 3 2.86 -15.77 -7.80
C ASP A 3 2.10 -15.55 -6.48
N ILE A 4 0.82 -15.89 -6.50
CA ILE A 4 -0.11 -15.65 -5.38
C ILE A 4 0.31 -16.44 -4.12
N ASN A 5 1.11 -17.48 -4.23
CA ASN A 5 1.57 -18.28 -3.08
C ASN A 5 2.79 -17.65 -2.39
N ARG A 6 3.51 -16.79 -3.09
CA ARG A 6 4.64 -16.02 -2.56
C ARG A 6 4.36 -14.52 -2.60
N ALA A 7 3.10 -14.13 -2.39
CA ALA A 7 2.69 -12.74 -2.39
C ALA A 7 2.30 -12.24 -1.01
N ALA A 8 2.60 -10.97 -0.73
CA ALA A 8 2.06 -10.21 0.40
C ALA A 8 1.20 -9.05 -0.09
N LEU A 9 0.16 -8.72 0.67
CA LEU A 9 -0.60 -7.48 0.47
C LEU A 9 0.05 -6.36 1.30
N LEU A 10 0.44 -5.27 0.65
CA LEU A 10 0.92 -4.04 1.29
C LEU A 10 -0.18 -2.98 1.24
N VAL A 11 -0.73 -2.65 2.40
CA VAL A 11 -1.73 -1.59 2.57
C VAL A 11 -1.00 -0.35 3.09
N ILE A 12 -0.73 0.58 2.18
CA ILE A 12 0.18 1.71 2.42
C ILE A 12 -0.58 2.91 2.97
N ASP A 13 -0.30 3.28 4.21
CA ASP A 13 -0.65 4.54 4.85
C ASP A 13 -2.14 4.95 4.72
N VAL A 14 -3.06 4.00 4.84
CA VAL A 14 -4.51 4.28 4.86
C VAL A 14 -4.88 4.76 6.26
N GLN A 15 -4.44 5.98 6.58
CA GLN A 15 -4.54 6.62 7.90
C GLN A 15 -5.51 7.80 7.85
N ASN A 16 -6.14 8.12 8.99
CA ASN A 16 -7.12 9.22 9.09
C ASN A 16 -6.56 10.54 8.56
N GLY A 17 -5.28 10.83 8.79
CA GLY A 17 -4.65 12.07 8.34
C GLY A 17 -4.30 12.12 6.85
N PHE A 18 -4.39 11.00 6.14
CA PHE A 18 -4.16 10.94 4.68
C PHE A 18 -5.44 10.79 3.88
N VAL A 19 -6.51 10.25 4.47
CA VAL A 19 -7.80 10.13 3.79
C VAL A 19 -8.50 11.47 3.73
N ASN A 20 -8.84 11.92 2.51
CA ASN A 20 -9.59 13.14 2.27
C ASN A 20 -10.61 12.94 1.14
N GLU A 21 -11.32 14.00 0.72
CA GLU A 21 -12.33 13.95 -0.34
C GLU A 21 -11.84 13.35 -1.67
N PHE A 22 -10.52 13.46 -1.97
CA PHE A 22 -9.92 12.95 -3.20
C PHE A 22 -9.50 11.48 -3.10
N SER A 23 -9.27 10.97 -1.90
CA SER A 23 -8.76 9.61 -1.66
C SER A 23 -9.75 8.68 -0.96
N ALA A 24 -10.82 9.20 -0.34
CA ALA A 24 -11.78 8.38 0.40
C ALA A 24 -12.45 7.27 -0.45
N HIS A 25 -12.59 7.49 -1.74
CA HIS A 25 -13.27 6.55 -2.65
C HIS A 25 -12.54 5.19 -2.79
N VAL A 26 -11.23 5.13 -2.52
CA VAL A 26 -10.48 3.85 -2.59
C VAL A 26 -10.57 3.04 -1.30
N VAL A 27 -10.95 3.63 -0.17
CA VAL A 27 -11.01 2.93 1.13
C VAL A 27 -11.92 1.70 1.08
N PRO A 28 -13.15 1.75 0.53
CA PRO A 28 -14.00 0.56 0.41
C PRO A 28 -13.39 -0.54 -0.47
N VAL A 29 -12.68 -0.16 -1.55
CA VAL A 29 -12.02 -1.12 -2.44
C VAL A 29 -10.86 -1.81 -1.72
N ILE A 30 -10.07 -1.04 -0.97
CA ILE A 30 -8.97 -1.57 -0.14
C ILE A 30 -9.53 -2.51 0.93
N ALA A 31 -10.63 -2.14 1.60
CA ALA A 31 -11.24 -2.96 2.64
C ALA A 31 -11.76 -4.30 2.10
N ASP A 32 -12.42 -4.31 0.93
CA ASP A 32 -12.86 -5.55 0.27
C ASP A 32 -11.66 -6.43 -0.13
N LEU A 33 -10.63 -5.82 -0.74
CA LEU A 33 -9.41 -6.53 -1.12
C LEU A 33 -8.71 -7.14 0.10
N ALA A 34 -8.51 -6.36 1.16
CA ALA A 34 -7.83 -6.81 2.38
C ALA A 34 -8.63 -7.89 3.12
N THR A 35 -9.97 -7.77 3.17
CA THR A 35 -10.85 -8.79 3.76
C THR A 35 -10.72 -10.12 3.02
N ARG A 36 -10.82 -10.11 1.68
CA ARG A 36 -10.67 -11.33 0.86
C ARG A 36 -9.27 -11.92 0.98
N TRP A 37 -8.26 -11.07 1.08
CA TRP A 37 -6.87 -11.49 1.26
C TRP A 37 -6.68 -12.17 2.63
N ALA A 38 -7.14 -11.56 3.73
CA ALA A 38 -7.07 -12.11 5.08
C ALA A 38 -7.74 -13.49 5.20
N CYS A 39 -8.90 -13.71 4.52
CA CYS A 39 -9.57 -15.01 4.47
C CYS A 39 -8.68 -16.14 3.89
N THR A 40 -7.59 -15.81 3.22
CA THR A 40 -6.66 -16.81 2.66
C THR A 40 -5.50 -17.16 3.61
N GLY A 41 -5.35 -16.44 4.71
CA GLY A 41 -4.24 -16.58 5.66
C GLY A 41 -2.88 -16.09 5.12
N ARG A 42 -2.87 -15.38 3.98
CA ARG A 42 -1.65 -14.81 3.40
C ARG A 42 -1.20 -13.55 4.15
N PRO A 43 0.12 -13.24 4.15
CA PRO A 43 0.64 -12.11 4.89
C PRO A 43 0.11 -10.77 4.35
N THR A 44 -0.27 -9.89 5.29
CA THR A 44 -0.62 -8.49 5.02
C THR A 44 0.27 -7.59 5.84
N VAL A 45 0.81 -6.54 5.21
CA VAL A 45 1.59 -5.50 5.90
C VAL A 45 0.84 -4.17 5.78
N TYR A 46 0.42 -3.64 6.92
CA TYR A 46 -0.18 -2.32 7.04
C TYR A 46 0.90 -1.32 7.42
N THR A 47 1.15 -0.29 6.61
CA THR A 47 2.11 0.74 6.99
C THR A 47 1.42 1.91 7.66
N ARG A 48 2.12 2.55 8.64
CA ARG A 48 1.73 3.82 9.23
C ARG A 48 2.90 4.80 9.13
N TYR A 49 2.64 5.93 8.50
CA TYR A 49 3.60 7.02 8.49
C TYR A 49 3.47 7.86 9.76
N TRP A 50 4.60 8.22 10.33
CA TRP A 50 4.71 9.11 11.48
C TRP A 50 5.61 10.28 11.16
N ASN A 51 5.06 11.50 11.23
CA ASN A 51 5.84 12.73 11.12
C ASN A 51 6.52 13.05 12.46
N TYR A 52 7.48 13.96 12.43
CA TYR A 52 8.17 14.43 13.62
C TYR A 52 8.60 15.90 13.46
N PRO A 53 8.70 16.67 14.57
CA PRO A 53 9.17 18.06 14.54
C PRO A 53 10.56 18.16 13.89
N GLY A 54 10.73 19.14 12.97
CA GLY A 54 11.97 19.34 12.24
C GLY A 54 12.21 18.35 11.10
N SER A 55 11.24 17.54 10.74
CA SER A 55 11.31 16.62 9.60
C SER A 55 11.53 17.38 8.28
N PRO A 56 12.04 16.71 7.23
CA PRO A 56 12.09 17.30 5.88
C PRO A 56 10.73 17.77 5.38
N TRP A 57 9.66 17.06 5.70
CA TRP A 57 8.28 17.43 5.33
C TRP A 57 7.86 18.73 5.98
N GLU A 58 8.19 18.95 7.26
CA GLU A 58 7.93 20.22 7.94
C GLU A 58 8.80 21.34 7.36
N ARG A 59 10.13 21.13 7.24
CA ARG A 59 11.07 22.18 6.86
C ARG A 59 10.98 22.60 5.39
N LEU A 60 10.76 21.65 4.46
CA LEU A 60 10.86 21.89 3.02
C LEU A 60 9.49 22.04 2.36
N ILE A 61 8.48 21.29 2.86
CA ILE A 61 7.13 21.25 2.27
C ILE A 61 6.15 22.07 3.11
N GLY A 62 6.52 22.40 4.37
CA GLY A 62 5.65 23.12 5.31
C GLY A 62 4.49 22.28 5.84
N TRP A 63 4.60 20.95 5.73
CA TRP A 63 3.55 20.04 6.11
C TRP A 63 3.70 19.59 7.57
N LYS A 64 2.67 19.86 8.38
CA LYS A 64 2.65 19.68 9.85
C LYS A 64 1.46 18.85 10.29
N ALA A 65 1.39 17.61 9.82
CA ALA A 65 0.35 16.64 10.18
C ALA A 65 0.96 15.29 10.51
N LEU A 66 0.16 14.34 10.99
CA LEU A 66 0.55 12.97 11.36
C LEU A 66 1.66 12.88 12.43
N TYR A 67 1.60 13.74 13.43
CA TYR A 67 2.48 13.66 14.60
C TYR A 67 1.99 12.65 15.65
N GLY A 68 0.73 12.24 15.61
CA GLY A 68 0.11 11.32 16.55
C GLY A 68 -1.37 11.06 16.25
N PRO A 69 -2.01 10.21 17.08
CA PRO A 69 -3.44 9.95 16.97
C PRO A 69 -4.28 11.25 17.14
N PRO A 70 -5.46 11.30 16.50
CA PRO A 70 -6.06 10.25 15.67
C PRO A 70 -5.55 10.24 14.21
N GLU A 71 -4.71 11.19 13.81
CA GLU A 71 -4.26 11.33 12.42
C GLU A 71 -3.45 10.10 11.95
N THR A 72 -2.61 9.54 12.86
CA THR A 72 -1.76 8.38 12.57
C THR A 72 -2.49 7.05 12.66
N ASP A 73 -3.73 7.02 13.15
CA ASP A 73 -4.49 5.78 13.24
C ASP A 73 -4.94 5.33 11.84
N ILE A 74 -4.91 4.01 11.62
CA ILE A 74 -5.50 3.38 10.45
C ILE A 74 -7.01 3.63 10.49
N VAL A 75 -7.62 3.90 9.34
CA VAL A 75 -9.06 4.17 9.23
C VAL A 75 -9.90 3.04 9.82
N GLU A 76 -11.08 3.38 10.35
CA GLU A 76 -11.96 2.43 11.05
C GLU A 76 -12.32 1.20 10.20
N GLU A 77 -12.51 1.40 8.90
CA GLU A 77 -12.87 0.35 7.94
C GLU A 77 -11.83 -0.78 7.87
N LEU A 78 -10.58 -0.49 8.23
CA LEU A 78 -9.47 -1.46 8.21
C LEU A 78 -9.02 -1.89 9.62
N ALA A 79 -9.45 -1.21 10.67
CA ALA A 79 -8.94 -1.39 12.03
C ALA A 79 -9.05 -2.86 12.52
N HIS A 80 -10.16 -3.53 12.20
CA HIS A 80 -10.38 -4.94 12.58
C HIS A 80 -9.43 -5.89 11.85
N LEU A 81 -9.00 -5.58 10.62
CA LEU A 81 -8.11 -6.41 9.80
C LEU A 81 -6.65 -6.36 10.26
N VAL A 82 -6.24 -5.29 10.95
CA VAL A 82 -4.89 -5.15 11.50
C VAL A 82 -4.62 -6.15 12.64
N ALA A 83 -5.67 -6.62 13.30
CA ALA A 83 -5.59 -7.60 14.38
C ALA A 83 -5.69 -9.07 13.89
N GLU A 84 -5.93 -9.29 12.59
CA GLU A 84 -6.08 -10.63 12.02
C GLU A 84 -4.76 -11.42 12.02
N PRO A 85 -4.80 -12.76 12.16
CA PRO A 85 -3.63 -13.59 12.01
C PRO A 85 -2.97 -13.40 10.63
N GLY A 86 -1.66 -13.16 10.62
CA GLY A 86 -0.90 -12.86 9.38
C GLY A 86 -0.82 -11.38 9.04
N ALA A 87 -1.53 -10.50 9.75
CA ALA A 87 -1.35 -9.07 9.65
C ALA A 87 -0.12 -8.59 10.44
N GLN A 88 0.64 -7.70 9.83
CA GLN A 88 1.80 -7.02 10.43
C GLN A 88 1.63 -5.51 10.29
N THR A 89 2.07 -4.74 11.28
CA THR A 89 2.10 -3.28 11.19
C THR A 89 3.54 -2.82 11.09
N LEU A 90 3.82 -1.94 10.13
CA LEU A 90 5.13 -1.34 9.91
C LEU A 90 5.04 0.19 10.07
N ASP A 91 5.61 0.72 11.13
CA ASP A 91 5.73 2.15 11.34
C ASP A 91 6.93 2.71 10.57
N LYS A 92 6.75 3.82 9.87
CA LYS A 92 7.80 4.43 9.06
C LYS A 92 7.78 5.96 9.13
N LYS A 93 8.91 6.57 8.81
CA LYS A 93 9.12 8.04 8.77
C LYS A 93 9.60 8.52 7.40
N VAL A 94 9.40 7.70 6.38
CA VAL A 94 9.79 7.93 4.98
C VAL A 94 8.67 7.50 4.05
N TYR A 95 8.74 7.83 2.77
CA TYR A 95 7.72 7.46 1.81
C TYR A 95 7.63 5.95 1.61
N THR A 96 8.77 5.29 1.42
CA THR A 96 8.80 3.85 1.11
C THR A 96 8.38 2.97 2.28
N ALA A 97 7.77 1.82 1.99
CA ALA A 97 7.60 0.72 2.93
C ALA A 97 8.87 -0.16 3.04
N LEU A 98 9.82 -0.02 2.10
CA LEU A 98 11.05 -0.82 2.06
C LEU A 98 12.17 -0.14 2.88
N THR A 99 11.85 0.17 4.13
CA THR A 99 12.85 0.53 5.15
C THR A 99 13.68 -0.71 5.51
N PRO A 100 14.79 -0.59 6.25
CA PRO A 100 15.50 -1.77 6.75
C PRO A 100 14.56 -2.75 7.46
N GLU A 101 13.68 -2.26 8.34
CA GLU A 101 12.71 -3.07 9.07
C GLU A 101 11.66 -3.69 8.13
N GLY A 102 11.24 -2.95 7.09
CA GLY A 102 10.32 -3.44 6.05
C GLY A 102 10.96 -4.56 5.22
N LEU A 103 12.23 -4.41 4.85
CA LEU A 103 12.98 -5.43 4.11
C LEU A 103 13.18 -6.70 4.95
N ASP A 104 13.53 -6.54 6.23
CA ASP A 104 13.66 -7.68 7.15
C ASP A 104 12.33 -8.42 7.29
N LEU A 105 11.23 -7.68 7.44
CA LEU A 105 9.89 -8.25 7.51
C LEU A 105 9.52 -9.04 6.25
N LEU A 106 9.70 -8.45 5.06
CA LEU A 106 9.39 -9.10 3.78
C LEU A 106 10.27 -10.33 3.54
N SER A 107 11.53 -10.27 3.94
CA SER A 107 12.45 -11.41 3.88
C SER A 107 11.98 -12.55 4.78
N ALA A 108 11.56 -12.25 6.00
CA ALA A 108 11.04 -13.25 6.95
C ALA A 108 9.74 -13.91 6.46
N LEU A 109 8.95 -13.21 5.64
CA LEU A 109 7.72 -13.72 5.03
C LEU A 109 7.98 -14.59 3.78
N ASP A 110 9.19 -14.65 3.27
CA ASP A 110 9.61 -15.38 2.03
C ASP A 110 8.75 -15.05 0.82
N VAL A 111 8.40 -13.78 0.65
CA VAL A 111 7.57 -13.30 -0.46
C VAL A 111 8.41 -12.74 -1.60
N THR A 112 7.89 -12.83 -2.82
CA THR A 112 8.51 -12.29 -4.04
C THR A 112 7.64 -11.25 -4.73
N ASP A 113 6.33 -11.36 -4.55
CA ASP A 113 5.31 -10.52 -5.16
C ASP A 113 4.66 -9.61 -4.12
N LEU A 114 4.58 -8.32 -4.41
CA LEU A 114 4.01 -7.33 -3.51
C LEU A 114 2.76 -6.71 -4.17
N ILE A 115 1.58 -7.03 -3.65
CA ILE A 115 0.32 -6.43 -4.06
C ILE A 115 0.17 -5.12 -3.30
N ILE A 116 0.23 -3.98 -3.98
CA ILE A 116 0.36 -2.66 -3.36
C ILE A 116 -0.93 -1.87 -3.56
N CYS A 117 -1.55 -1.44 -2.46
CA CYS A 117 -2.69 -0.53 -2.42
C CYS A 117 -2.50 0.54 -1.34
N GLY A 118 -3.30 1.61 -1.35
CA GLY A 118 -3.26 2.66 -0.31
C GLY A 118 -3.07 4.08 -0.84
N ILE A 119 -2.45 4.96 -0.02
CA ILE A 119 -2.34 6.41 -0.21
C ILE A 119 -0.90 6.88 0.08
N ALA A 120 -0.30 7.82 -0.68
CA ALA A 120 -0.79 8.43 -1.89
C ALA A 120 -0.06 7.84 -3.10
N THR A 121 -0.76 7.74 -4.24
CA THR A 121 -0.22 7.18 -5.49
C THR A 121 1.09 7.83 -5.91
N ASP A 122 1.16 9.16 -5.83
CA ASP A 122 2.29 10.01 -6.25
C ASP A 122 3.41 10.13 -5.21
N ALA A 123 3.26 9.51 -4.05
CA ALA A 123 4.24 9.57 -2.96
C ALA A 123 4.61 8.16 -2.45
N CYS A 124 3.93 7.68 -1.41
CA CYS A 124 4.29 6.44 -0.74
C CYS A 124 4.13 5.21 -1.65
N ILE A 125 3.10 5.18 -2.50
CA ILE A 125 2.88 4.09 -3.46
C ILE A 125 3.97 4.08 -4.54
N LEU A 126 4.20 5.23 -5.22
CA LEU A 126 5.22 5.36 -6.25
C LEU A 126 6.61 4.97 -5.71
N LYS A 127 6.99 5.54 -4.55
CA LYS A 127 8.30 5.26 -3.97
C LYS A 127 8.44 3.79 -3.54
N THR A 128 7.40 3.22 -2.93
CA THR A 128 7.40 1.80 -2.54
C THR A 128 7.50 0.87 -3.76
N ALA A 129 6.78 1.17 -4.85
CA ALA A 129 6.82 0.35 -6.06
C ALA A 129 8.20 0.38 -6.74
N LEU A 130 8.85 1.56 -6.79
CA LEU A 130 10.20 1.70 -7.35
C LEU A 130 11.23 0.97 -6.50
N ASP A 131 11.20 1.14 -5.18
CA ASP A 131 12.14 0.46 -4.29
C ASP A 131 11.93 -1.06 -4.30
N ALA A 132 10.67 -1.52 -4.35
CA ALA A 132 10.37 -2.94 -4.47
C ALA A 132 11.02 -3.53 -5.73
N PHE A 133 10.87 -2.85 -6.87
CA PHE A 133 11.50 -3.25 -8.11
C PHE A 133 13.04 -3.28 -7.99
N GLU A 134 13.65 -2.24 -7.42
CA GLU A 134 15.11 -2.14 -7.25
C GLU A 134 15.67 -3.19 -6.27
N HIS A 135 14.88 -3.60 -5.28
CA HIS A 135 15.22 -4.69 -4.34
C HIS A 135 14.89 -6.10 -4.86
N GLY A 136 14.45 -6.24 -6.11
CA GLY A 136 14.21 -7.54 -6.76
C GLY A 136 12.85 -8.18 -6.45
N TYR A 137 11.93 -7.45 -5.80
CA TYR A 137 10.53 -7.85 -5.69
C TYR A 137 9.77 -7.57 -6.99
N THR A 138 8.63 -8.23 -7.16
CA THR A 138 7.68 -7.96 -8.25
C THR A 138 6.51 -7.14 -7.70
N PRO A 139 6.51 -5.80 -7.83
CA PRO A 139 5.40 -4.98 -7.35
C PRO A 139 4.21 -5.02 -8.33
N TRP A 140 3.00 -5.09 -7.78
CA TRP A 140 1.72 -5.05 -8.47
C TRP A 140 0.87 -3.96 -7.85
N VAL A 141 0.79 -2.81 -8.50
CA VAL A 141 0.01 -1.67 -8.01
C VAL A 141 -1.44 -1.81 -8.44
N ILE A 142 -2.35 -1.78 -7.47
CA ILE A 142 -3.78 -1.95 -7.71
C ILE A 142 -4.40 -0.60 -8.03
N ARG A 143 -4.63 -0.35 -9.33
CA ARG A 143 -5.05 0.95 -9.87
C ARG A 143 -6.28 1.54 -9.19
N ASP A 144 -7.30 0.73 -8.99
CA ASP A 144 -8.59 1.09 -8.38
C ASP A 144 -8.58 1.06 -6.85
N ALA A 145 -7.43 0.70 -6.24
CA ALA A 145 -7.20 0.71 -4.80
C ALA A 145 -6.04 1.63 -4.38
N VAL A 146 -5.65 2.59 -5.22
CA VAL A 146 -4.70 3.65 -4.89
C VAL A 146 -5.27 5.02 -5.30
N ALA A 147 -4.97 6.07 -4.55
CA ALA A 147 -5.39 7.43 -4.87
C ALA A 147 -4.35 8.46 -4.44
N SER A 148 -4.28 9.59 -5.15
CA SER A 148 -3.60 10.78 -4.66
C SER A 148 -4.51 11.57 -3.72
N ASN A 149 -3.95 12.09 -2.64
CA ASN A 149 -4.64 12.98 -1.71
C ASN A 149 -4.21 14.45 -1.86
N ALA A 150 -3.65 14.82 -3.01
CA ALA A 150 -3.14 16.15 -3.28
C ALA A 150 -4.25 17.20 -3.23
N THR A 151 -4.08 18.25 -2.43
CA THR A 151 -5.04 19.35 -2.27
C THR A 151 -4.63 20.63 -3.00
N ARG A 152 -3.33 20.83 -3.21
CA ARG A 152 -2.79 22.02 -3.90
C ARG A 152 -2.65 21.86 -5.40
N HIS A 153 -2.87 20.65 -5.91
CA HIS A 153 -2.76 20.25 -7.29
C HIS A 153 -3.99 19.43 -7.67
N ARG A 154 -4.16 19.16 -8.93
CA ARG A 154 -5.28 18.32 -9.40
C ARG A 154 -4.97 16.84 -9.08
N ALA A 155 -5.59 16.32 -8.02
CA ALA A 155 -5.32 14.98 -7.49
C ALA A 155 -5.40 13.89 -8.57
N THR A 156 -6.41 13.96 -9.46
CA THR A 156 -6.57 13.02 -10.58
C THR A 156 -5.39 13.06 -11.55
N GLU A 157 -4.92 14.26 -11.93
CA GLU A 157 -3.80 14.38 -12.87
C GLU A 157 -2.50 13.84 -12.26
N ILE A 158 -2.27 14.13 -10.97
CA ILE A 158 -1.11 13.63 -10.23
C ILE A 158 -1.18 12.10 -10.10
N HIS A 159 -2.34 11.55 -9.75
CA HIS A 159 -2.58 10.11 -9.68
C HIS A 159 -2.26 9.42 -11.03
N GLU A 160 -2.83 9.89 -12.13
CA GLU A 160 -2.59 9.31 -13.45
C GLU A 160 -1.12 9.43 -13.89
N SER A 161 -0.47 10.57 -13.58
CA SER A 161 0.95 10.77 -13.83
C SER A 161 1.80 9.75 -13.05
N ALA A 162 1.50 9.52 -11.79
CA ALA A 162 2.22 8.55 -10.97
C ALA A 162 2.06 7.12 -11.49
N LEU A 163 0.84 6.72 -11.87
CA LEU A 163 0.59 5.41 -12.48
C LEU A 163 1.34 5.24 -13.81
N LEU A 164 1.41 6.30 -14.61
CA LEU A 164 2.20 6.30 -15.86
C LEU A 164 3.70 6.10 -15.57
N HIS A 165 4.24 6.76 -14.53
CA HIS A 165 5.63 6.58 -14.11
C HIS A 165 5.88 5.15 -13.64
N ILE A 166 5.00 4.57 -12.82
CA ILE A 166 5.09 3.18 -12.39
C ILE A 166 5.08 2.24 -13.61
N SER A 167 4.11 2.40 -14.51
CA SER A 167 4.03 1.60 -15.74
C SER A 167 5.30 1.67 -16.60
N ARG A 168 5.90 2.86 -16.69
CA ARG A 168 7.12 3.07 -17.48
C ARG A 168 8.38 2.50 -16.83
N LEU A 169 8.53 2.68 -15.50
CA LEU A 169 9.79 2.41 -14.80
C LEU A 169 9.84 1.00 -14.21
N VAL A 170 8.69 0.45 -13.85
CA VAL A 170 8.57 -0.89 -13.24
C VAL A 170 8.04 -1.91 -14.26
N GLY A 171 7.11 -1.49 -15.11
CA GLY A 171 6.55 -2.33 -16.16
C GLY A 171 5.08 -2.06 -16.43
N ALA A 172 4.69 -2.05 -17.69
CA ALA A 172 3.30 -1.76 -18.09
C ALA A 172 2.28 -2.77 -17.56
N GLY A 173 2.69 -4.00 -17.30
CA GLY A 173 1.84 -5.04 -16.74
C GLY A 173 1.75 -5.01 -15.20
N GLN A 174 2.44 -4.10 -14.53
CA GLN A 174 2.53 -4.03 -13.06
C GLN A 174 1.46 -3.12 -12.44
N VAL A 175 0.66 -2.44 -13.24
CA VAL A 175 -0.51 -1.68 -12.81
C VAL A 175 -1.75 -2.45 -13.25
N ILE A 176 -2.50 -2.99 -12.29
CA ILE A 176 -3.63 -3.91 -12.52
C ILE A 176 -4.84 -3.49 -11.68
N GLU A 177 -6.00 -4.04 -12.01
CA GLU A 177 -7.25 -3.85 -11.25
C GLU A 177 -7.37 -4.86 -10.11
N ALA A 178 -8.06 -4.52 -9.01
CA ALA A 178 -8.34 -5.42 -7.89
C ALA A 178 -9.06 -6.70 -8.34
N SER A 179 -9.88 -6.62 -9.38
CA SER A 179 -10.59 -7.77 -9.99
C SER A 179 -9.65 -8.88 -10.46
N ILE A 180 -8.41 -8.57 -10.84
CA ILE A 180 -7.39 -9.57 -11.22
C ILE A 180 -6.98 -10.37 -9.98
N VAL A 181 -6.70 -9.69 -8.87
CA VAL A 181 -6.35 -10.34 -7.60
C VAL A 181 -7.51 -11.16 -7.08
N HIS A 182 -8.74 -10.63 -7.12
CA HIS A 182 -9.95 -11.39 -6.70
C HIS A 182 -10.12 -12.69 -7.48
N LYS A 183 -9.88 -12.69 -8.79
CA LYS A 183 -9.92 -13.92 -9.60
C LYS A 183 -8.87 -14.93 -9.17
N LEU A 184 -7.64 -14.47 -8.88
CA LEU A 184 -6.56 -15.34 -8.40
C LEU A 184 -6.88 -15.96 -7.02
N LEU A 185 -7.49 -15.18 -6.12
CA LEU A 185 -7.91 -15.68 -4.81
C LEU A 185 -9.07 -16.69 -4.89
N ALA A 186 -9.95 -16.55 -5.89
CA ALA A 186 -11.07 -17.45 -6.11
C ALA A 186 -10.66 -18.79 -6.75
N THR A 187 -9.56 -18.83 -7.50
CA THR A 187 -9.03 -20.06 -8.12
C THR A 187 -8.19 -20.89 -7.16
N ARG A 188 -8.71 -21.16 -5.95
CA ARG A 188 -8.04 -21.97 -4.93
C ARG A 188 -7.76 -23.36 -5.46
N PRO A 189 -6.51 -23.90 -5.40
CA PRO A 189 -6.32 -25.34 -5.48
C PRO A 189 -7.05 -25.97 -4.30
N ALA A 190 -7.89 -26.98 -4.59
CA ALA A 190 -8.48 -27.79 -3.54
C ALA A 190 -7.40 -28.23 -2.57
N ALA A 191 -7.61 -28.02 -1.27
CA ALA A 191 -6.70 -28.49 -0.25
C ALA A 191 -6.40 -29.96 -0.53
N ALA A 192 -5.15 -30.31 -0.70
CA ALA A 192 -4.72 -31.70 -0.69
C ALA A 192 -5.06 -32.24 0.69
N SER A 193 -6.05 -33.13 0.74
CA SER A 193 -6.45 -33.92 1.90
C SER A 193 -5.36 -34.90 2.29
#